data_c540170c287ef5c2041747a3005b4841
#
_entry.id   c540170c287ef5c2041747a3005b4841
#
_cell.length_a   1.000
_cell.length_b   1.000
_cell.length_c   1.000
_cell.angle_alpha   90.00
_cell.angle_beta   90.00
_cell.angle_gamma   90.00
#
_symmetry.space_group_name_H-M   'P 1'
#
loop_
_entity.id
_entity.type
_entity.pdbx_description
1 polymer ?
#
loop_
_entity_poly.entity_id
_entity_poly.type
_entity_poly.pdbx_seq_one_letter_code
_entity_poly.pdbx_strand_id
1 'polypeptide(L)'
;MKYVKMEIFIPRTHLPVLQKALQVVDAGHIGNYDSCLSYSPVMGTWRTLAGADPYEGEVGEITEAEELKVEVRVEERRIDETMRAIRKIHPYETPVVFVFPLLDGTAFDE
;
A
#
# COMPACT_ATOMS: atom_id res chain seq x y z
N MET A 1 4.53 -8.65 -20.54
CA MET A 1 4.34 -8.68 -19.10
C MET A 1 3.55 -7.44 -18.66
N LYS A 2 2.62 -7.64 -17.75
CA LYS A 2 1.78 -6.53 -17.30
C LYS A 2 2.15 -6.10 -15.89
N TYR A 3 2.06 -4.81 -15.66
CA TYR A 3 2.32 -4.20 -14.37
C TYR A 3 1.11 -3.41 -13.91
N VAL A 4 1.00 -3.27 -12.61
CA VAL A 4 0.00 -2.43 -11.96
C VAL A 4 0.72 -1.47 -11.01
N LYS A 5 0.05 -0.38 -10.65
CA LYS A 5 0.49 0.48 -9.56
C LYS A 5 -0.41 0.24 -8.37
N MET A 6 0.17 -0.04 -7.22
CA MET A 6 -0.58 -0.08 -5.97
C MET A 6 -0.37 1.22 -5.22
N GLU A 7 -1.46 1.74 -4.65
CA GLU A 7 -1.43 2.84 -3.70
C GLU A 7 -1.86 2.29 -2.35
N ILE A 8 -0.97 2.40 -1.37
CA ILE A 8 -1.16 1.82 -0.05
C ILE A 8 -1.18 2.95 0.96
N PHE A 9 -2.26 3.07 1.73
CA PHE A 9 -2.39 4.11 2.75
C PHE A 9 -2.06 3.49 4.11
N ILE A 10 -1.02 4.00 4.77
CA ILE A 10 -0.45 3.35 5.94
C ILE A 10 0.13 4.39 6.90
N PRO A 11 0.06 4.19 8.22
CA PRO A 11 0.75 5.09 9.16
C PRO A 11 2.25 5.13 8.88
N ARG A 12 2.84 6.31 9.02
CA ARG A 12 4.27 6.53 8.79
C ARG A 12 5.15 5.56 9.56
N THR A 13 4.75 5.20 10.77
CA THR A 13 5.51 4.29 11.64
C THR A 13 5.69 2.90 11.03
N HIS A 14 4.84 2.52 10.09
CA HIS A 14 4.86 1.19 9.46
C HIS A 14 5.56 1.18 8.10
N LEU A 15 6.14 2.30 7.67
CA LEU A 15 6.83 2.33 6.37
C LEU A 15 7.98 1.33 6.29
N PRO A 16 8.87 1.23 7.29
CA PRO A 16 9.99 0.27 7.18
C PRO A 16 9.53 -1.18 7.06
N VAL A 17 8.52 -1.59 7.83
CA VAL A 17 8.03 -2.97 7.77
C VAL A 17 7.28 -3.23 6.46
N LEU A 18 6.57 -2.23 5.94
CA LEU A 18 5.93 -2.33 4.62
C LEU A 18 6.98 -2.50 3.52
N GLN A 19 8.03 -1.69 3.55
CA GLN A 19 9.10 -1.76 2.56
C GLN A 19 9.73 -3.15 2.53
N LYS A 20 9.98 -3.72 3.70
CA LYS A 20 10.52 -5.08 3.79
C LYS A 20 9.53 -6.13 3.27
N ALA A 21 8.27 -6.01 3.62
CA ALA A 21 7.23 -6.93 3.16
C ALA A 21 7.10 -6.92 1.63
N LEU A 22 7.14 -5.73 1.02
CA LEU A 22 7.09 -5.59 -0.43
C LEU A 22 8.33 -6.20 -1.10
N GLN A 23 9.51 -5.99 -0.53
CA GLN A 23 10.75 -6.56 -1.05
C GLN A 23 10.67 -8.09 -1.10
N VAL A 24 10.15 -8.72 -0.05
CA VAL A 24 10.08 -10.18 0.04
C VAL A 24 9.22 -10.79 -1.06
N VAL A 25 8.17 -10.10 -1.49
CA VAL A 25 7.29 -10.57 -2.57
C VAL A 25 7.66 -9.98 -3.92
N ASP A 26 8.82 -9.35 -4.01
CA ASP A 26 9.34 -8.75 -5.24
C ASP A 26 8.43 -7.65 -5.83
N ALA A 27 7.70 -6.95 -5.00
CA ALA A 27 7.00 -5.74 -5.38
C ALA A 27 7.98 -4.56 -5.37
N GLY A 28 7.91 -3.69 -6.38
CA GLY A 28 8.84 -2.57 -6.50
C GLY A 28 10.18 -2.94 -7.11
N HIS A 29 10.23 -4.01 -7.87
CA HIS A 29 11.44 -4.39 -8.60
C HIS A 29 11.43 -3.70 -9.97
N ILE A 30 12.43 -2.88 -10.25
CA ILE A 30 12.57 -2.18 -11.53
C ILE A 30 14.01 -2.33 -12.00
N GLY A 31 14.21 -3.05 -13.10
CA GLY A 31 15.54 -3.30 -13.64
C GLY A 31 16.44 -4.01 -12.62
N ASN A 32 17.57 -3.40 -12.30
CA ASN A 32 18.52 -3.94 -11.32
C ASN A 32 18.32 -3.37 -9.92
N TYR A 33 17.13 -2.85 -9.63
CA TYR A 33 16.80 -2.26 -8.33
C TYR A 33 15.55 -2.93 -7.75
N ASP A 34 15.58 -3.18 -6.47
CA ASP A 34 14.37 -3.54 -5.73
C ASP A 34 14.03 -2.43 -4.73
N SER A 35 12.99 -2.62 -3.97
CA SER A 35 12.54 -1.64 -2.97
C SER A 35 12.23 -0.27 -3.59
N CYS A 36 11.85 -0.26 -4.87
CA CYS A 36 11.50 0.97 -5.58
C CYS A 36 10.06 1.34 -5.24
N LEU A 37 9.93 2.34 -4.40
CA LEU A 37 8.64 2.90 -4.08
C LEU A 37 8.79 4.40 -3.84
N SER A 38 7.71 5.12 -3.98
CA SER A 38 7.64 6.53 -3.60
C SER A 38 6.50 6.72 -2.63
N TYR A 39 6.59 7.75 -1.81
CA TYR A 39 5.53 8.02 -0.85
C TYR A 39 5.40 9.51 -0.60
N SER A 40 4.19 9.91 -0.19
CA SER A 40 3.90 11.28 0.17
C SER A 40 2.96 11.29 1.38
N PRO A 41 3.10 12.30 2.25
CA PRO A 41 2.14 12.45 3.36
C PRO A 41 0.79 12.92 2.83
N VAL A 42 -0.27 12.35 3.38
CA VAL A 42 -1.65 12.76 3.09
C VAL A 42 -2.42 12.82 4.39
N MET A 43 -3.51 13.59 4.40
CA MET A 43 -4.46 13.57 5.51
C MET A 43 -5.60 12.64 5.13
N GLY A 44 -5.80 11.59 5.93
CA GLY A 44 -6.89 10.65 5.75
C GLY A 44 -8.01 10.94 6.73
N THR A 45 -9.24 10.68 6.32
CA THR A 45 -10.39 10.78 7.22
C THR A 45 -11.24 9.53 7.12
N TRP A 46 -11.87 9.17 8.22
CA TRP A 46 -12.85 8.08 8.26
C TRP A 46 -13.76 8.27 9.45
N ARG A 47 -14.92 7.63 9.40
CA ARG A 47 -15.84 7.58 10.54
C ARG A 47 -16.03 6.12 10.94
N THR A 48 -15.66 5.79 12.17
CA THR A 48 -15.80 4.45 12.70
C THR A 48 -17.27 4.11 12.92
N LEU A 49 -17.68 2.95 12.41
CA LEU A 49 -19.06 2.48 12.56
C LEU A 49 -19.14 1.40 13.64
N ALA A 50 -20.36 1.16 14.15
CA ALA A 50 -20.59 0.12 15.14
C ALA A 50 -20.14 -1.24 14.62
N GLY A 51 -19.48 -2.02 15.48
CA GLY A 51 -18.96 -3.34 15.12
C GLY A 51 -17.51 -3.34 14.63
N ALA A 52 -16.91 -2.17 14.44
CA ALA A 52 -15.50 -2.08 14.04
C ALA A 52 -14.57 -2.36 15.21
N ASP A 53 -13.36 -2.79 14.87
CA ASP A 53 -12.22 -2.91 15.79
C ASP A 53 -11.11 -2.00 15.29
N PRO A 54 -11.21 -0.67 15.51
CA PRO A 54 -10.32 0.28 14.86
C PRO A 54 -8.94 0.33 15.51
N TYR A 55 -7.91 0.50 14.67
CA TYR A 55 -6.58 0.85 15.12
C TYR A 55 -6.58 2.25 15.78
N GLU A 56 -7.35 3.17 15.21
CA GLU A 56 -7.50 4.54 15.70
C GLU A 56 -8.92 5.03 15.40
N GLY A 57 -9.51 5.76 16.34
CA GLY A 57 -10.84 6.35 16.18
C GLY A 57 -11.88 5.75 17.11
N GLU A 58 -13.01 6.45 17.24
CA GLU A 58 -14.12 6.06 18.09
C GLU A 58 -15.41 6.00 17.27
N VAL A 59 -16.28 5.07 17.63
CA VAL A 59 -17.57 4.85 16.96
C VAL A 59 -18.37 6.16 16.88
N GLY A 60 -18.82 6.47 15.67
CA GLY A 60 -19.66 7.63 15.37
C GLY A 60 -18.91 8.93 15.15
N GLU A 61 -17.61 8.96 15.38
CA GLU A 61 -16.80 10.16 15.23
C GLU A 61 -15.94 10.11 13.98
N ILE A 62 -15.75 11.28 13.35
CA ILE A 62 -14.81 11.42 12.22
C ILE A 62 -13.42 11.59 12.81
N THR A 63 -12.52 10.72 12.39
CA THR A 63 -11.10 10.79 12.70
C THR A 63 -10.36 11.37 11.51
N GLU A 64 -9.40 12.24 11.78
CA GLU A 64 -8.50 12.77 10.76
C GLU A 64 -7.06 12.50 11.22
N ALA A 65 -6.29 11.88 10.39
CA ALA A 65 -4.92 11.52 10.74
C ALA A 65 -4.00 11.61 9.54
N GLU A 66 -2.72 11.89 9.78
CA GLU A 66 -1.71 11.84 8.75
C GLU A 66 -1.36 10.39 8.44
N GLU A 67 -1.30 10.10 7.14
CA GLU A 67 -0.88 8.81 6.63
C GLU A 67 0.15 9.02 5.55
N LEU A 68 0.83 7.96 5.15
CA LEU A 68 1.60 7.95 3.91
C LEU A 68 0.78 7.25 2.83
N LYS A 69 0.77 7.86 1.65
CA LYS A 69 0.32 7.20 0.42
C LYS A 69 1.56 6.65 -0.26
N VAL A 70 1.71 5.34 -0.24
CA VAL A 70 2.87 4.66 -0.83
C VAL A 70 2.48 4.15 -2.21
N GLU A 71 3.30 4.45 -3.21
CA GLU A 71 3.06 4.02 -4.59
C GLU A 71 4.17 3.05 -4.99
N VAL A 72 3.78 1.92 -5.57
CA VAL A 72 4.71 0.88 -5.94
C VAL A 72 4.24 0.16 -7.20
N ARG A 73 5.19 -0.14 -8.10
CA ARG A 73 4.92 -0.94 -9.31
C ARG A 73 5.02 -2.41 -8.96
N VAL A 74 4.01 -3.19 -9.37
CA VAL A 74 3.91 -4.61 -9.05
C VAL A 74 3.54 -5.37 -10.33
N GLU A 75 4.17 -6.53 -10.54
CA GLU A 75 3.73 -7.42 -11.62
C GLU A 75 2.30 -7.89 -11.36
N GLU A 76 1.46 -7.87 -12.38
CA GLU A 76 0.04 -8.25 -12.26
C GLU A 76 -0.12 -9.64 -11.61
N ARG A 77 0.72 -10.59 -11.99
CA ARG A 77 0.67 -11.97 -11.46
C ARG A 77 0.99 -12.05 -9.96
N ARG A 78 1.55 -11.00 -9.38
CA ARG A 78 1.95 -10.97 -7.97
C ARG A 78 0.99 -10.19 -7.08
N ILE A 79 -0.16 -9.76 -7.62
CA ILE A 79 -1.12 -8.95 -6.85
C ILE A 79 -1.57 -9.68 -5.59
N ASP A 80 -1.97 -10.95 -5.72
CA ASP A 80 -2.52 -11.69 -4.58
C ASP A 80 -1.51 -11.88 -3.46
N GLU A 81 -0.28 -12.29 -3.79
CA GLU A 81 0.74 -12.47 -2.77
C GLU A 81 1.17 -11.14 -2.15
N THR A 82 1.18 -10.07 -2.95
CA THR A 82 1.50 -8.73 -2.45
C THR A 82 0.43 -8.26 -1.48
N MET A 83 -0.85 -8.45 -1.82
CA MET A 83 -1.95 -8.09 -0.92
C MET A 83 -1.89 -8.87 0.38
N ARG A 84 -1.57 -10.17 0.34
CA ARG A 84 -1.41 -10.97 1.56
C ARG A 84 -0.29 -10.43 2.43
N ALA A 85 0.84 -10.06 1.82
CA ALA A 85 1.98 -9.50 2.55
C ALA A 85 1.61 -8.17 3.22
N ILE A 86 0.89 -7.31 2.51
CA ILE A 86 0.44 -6.02 3.05
C ILE A 86 -0.49 -6.23 4.25
N ARG A 87 -1.49 -7.10 4.11
CA ARG A 87 -2.44 -7.37 5.21
C ARG A 87 -1.77 -7.88 6.46
N LYS A 88 -0.69 -8.64 6.30
CA LYS A 88 0.04 -9.23 7.42
C LYS A 88 0.68 -8.18 8.33
N ILE A 89 1.08 -7.05 7.79
CA ILE A 89 1.84 -6.03 8.53
C ILE A 89 1.07 -4.74 8.74
N HIS A 90 -0.04 -4.55 8.04
CA HIS A 90 -0.81 -3.32 8.12
C HIS A 90 -1.59 -3.30 9.43
N PRO A 91 -1.55 -2.17 10.19
CA PRO A 91 -2.21 -2.13 11.50
C PRO A 91 -3.72 -1.93 11.43
N TYR A 92 -4.27 -1.50 10.29
CA TYR A 92 -5.70 -1.23 10.18
C TYR A 92 -6.49 -2.52 10.04
N GLU A 93 -7.69 -2.51 10.61
CA GLU A 93 -8.66 -3.60 10.43
C GLU A 93 -8.96 -3.81 8.94
N THR A 94 -9.14 -2.71 8.20
CA THR A 94 -9.39 -2.73 6.76
C THR A 94 -8.34 -1.87 6.07
N PRO A 95 -7.22 -2.46 5.64
CA PRO A 95 -6.21 -1.71 4.89
C PRO A 95 -6.79 -1.20 3.58
N VAL A 96 -6.52 0.07 3.27
CA VAL A 96 -6.95 0.68 2.01
C VAL A 96 -5.82 0.57 1.02
N VAL A 97 -6.06 -0.20 -0.05
CA VAL A 97 -5.09 -0.40 -1.14
C VAL A 97 -5.85 -0.30 -2.46
N PHE A 98 -5.41 0.60 -3.32
CA PHE A 98 -5.97 0.70 -4.67
C PHE A 98 -4.97 0.12 -5.66
N VAL A 99 -5.49 -0.57 -6.67
CA VAL A 99 -4.67 -1.19 -7.71
C VAL A 99 -5.09 -0.61 -9.04
N PHE A 100 -4.12 -0.03 -9.75
CA PHE A 100 -4.36 0.62 -11.03
C PHE A 100 -3.65 -0.14 -12.15
N PRO A 101 -4.34 -0.48 -13.24
CA PRO A 101 -3.64 -0.96 -14.44
C PRO A 101 -2.68 0.12 -14.95
N LEU A 102 -1.47 -0.27 -15.36
CA LEU A 102 -0.49 0.67 -15.87
C LEU A 102 -0.28 0.50 -17.38
N LEU A 103 -0.23 1.65 -18.07
CA LEU A 103 0.54 1.76 -19.29
C LEU A 103 1.93 2.20 -18.83
N ASP A 104 2.83 1.25 -18.68
CA ASP A 104 4.11 1.46 -18.02
C ASP A 104 5.19 1.82 -19.02
N GLY A 105 5.54 3.11 -19.11
CA GLY A 105 6.59 3.59 -20.00
C GLY A 105 7.96 3.00 -19.69
N THR A 106 8.21 2.64 -18.44
CA THR A 106 9.46 2.01 -18.03
C THR A 106 9.64 0.63 -18.67
N ALA A 107 8.53 -0.06 -18.92
CA ALA A 107 8.56 -1.43 -19.43
C ALA A 107 8.52 -1.51 -20.96
N PHE A 108 8.44 -0.38 -21.67
CA PHE A 108 8.27 -0.41 -23.13
C PHE A 108 9.41 -1.10 -23.89
N ASP A 109 10.62 -1.03 -23.37
CA ASP A 109 11.80 -1.61 -24.01
C ASP A 109 12.36 -2.81 -23.24
N GLU A 110 11.59 -3.37 -22.34
CA GLU A 110 11.98 -4.55 -21.57
C GLU A 110 11.76 -5.85 -22.35
#